data_f6e6486bd0219600cb2a78439f3c0626
#
_entry.id   f6e6486bd0219600cb2a78439f3c0626
#
_cell.length_a   1.000
_cell.length_b   1.000
_cell.length_c   1.000
_cell.angle_alpha   90.00
_cell.angle_beta   90.00
_cell.angle_gamma   90.00
#
_symmetry.space_group_name_H-M   'P 1'
#
loop_
_entity.id
_entity.type
_entity.pdbx_description
1 polymer ?
#
loop_
_entity_poly.entity_id
_entity_poly.type
_entity_poly.pdbx_seq_one_letter_code
_entity_poly.pdbx_strand_id
1 'polypeptide(L)'
;VNIWNMPAVFVLETQMPETMVTDLNSYLDELRESKDKESLSGTLVGQIAHGEQLNMDPEHEKVRQYSKFVTSLGAQYINHFMQNTGSMLSKNRQVAIDETWSVHSYAGDYNPIHDHGTKTIMGLSTTGWTKVPQQILDQPTTGDSLYSKYNSSGVCDGYLCFNYGRNEIMNVERLRPPQSFEVKPEVGKLYIFPSWLSHMVYPFKGEGERRTVASNMNCWEVEEAA
;
A
#
# COMPACT_ATOMS: atom_id res chain seq x y z
N VAL A 1 -0.79 -0.91 39.06
CA VAL A 1 -1.79 -0.91 37.98
C VAL A 1 -1.04 -1.21 36.70
N ASN A 2 -1.44 -2.22 35.97
CA ASN A 2 -0.87 -2.55 34.65
C ASN A 2 -1.87 -2.13 33.58
N ILE A 3 -1.38 -1.44 32.55
CA ILE A 3 -2.17 -1.09 31.37
C ILE A 3 -1.62 -1.89 30.19
N TRP A 4 -2.50 -2.64 29.56
CA TRP A 4 -2.15 -3.44 28.39
C TRP A 4 -2.56 -2.69 27.11
N ASN A 5 -1.64 -2.58 26.17
CA ASN A 5 -1.92 -2.10 24.83
C ASN A 5 -2.00 -3.31 23.89
N MET A 6 -3.12 -3.48 23.21
CA MET A 6 -3.35 -4.60 22.30
C MET A 6 -3.20 -4.09 20.86
N PRO A 7 -2.10 -4.40 20.17
CA PRO A 7 -1.97 -4.04 18.77
C PRO A 7 -2.96 -4.85 17.92
N ALA A 8 -3.68 -4.17 17.03
CA ALA A 8 -4.64 -4.81 16.14
C ALA A 8 -4.04 -5.19 14.78
N VAL A 9 -3.12 -4.37 14.26
CA VAL A 9 -2.55 -4.51 12.92
C VAL A 9 -1.10 -4.03 12.92
N PHE A 10 -0.26 -4.72 12.17
CA PHE A 10 1.10 -4.28 11.86
C PHE A 10 1.14 -3.81 10.41
N VAL A 11 1.78 -2.67 10.18
CA VAL A 11 2.09 -2.14 8.86
C VAL A 11 3.57 -1.77 8.86
N LEU A 12 4.31 -2.26 7.88
CA LEU A 12 5.70 -1.89 7.70
C LEU A 12 5.78 -0.66 6.79
N GLU A 13 6.50 0.36 7.20
CA GLU A 13 6.83 1.53 6.39
C GLU A 13 8.33 1.52 6.09
N THR A 14 8.69 1.84 4.86
CA THR A 14 10.09 2.01 4.43
C THR A 14 10.19 3.01 3.30
N GLN A 15 11.45 3.35 2.94
CA GLN A 15 11.78 4.21 1.82
C GLN A 15 12.44 3.39 0.71
N MET A 16 11.89 3.45 -0.50
CA MET A 16 12.57 2.92 -1.69
C MET A 16 13.83 3.75 -1.99
N PRO A 17 14.93 3.13 -2.40
CA PRO A 17 16.09 3.87 -2.90
C PRO A 17 15.71 4.82 -4.06
N GLU A 18 16.30 6.00 -4.10
CA GLU A 18 16.02 7.00 -5.14
C GLU A 18 16.29 6.46 -6.55
N THR A 19 17.35 5.67 -6.71
CA THR A 19 17.66 4.98 -7.97
C THR A 19 16.54 4.04 -8.40
N MET A 20 15.95 3.30 -7.46
CA MET A 20 14.82 2.40 -7.75
C MET A 20 13.58 3.20 -8.18
N VAL A 21 13.29 4.31 -7.54
CA VAL A 21 12.17 5.20 -7.94
C VAL A 21 12.39 5.74 -9.36
N THR A 22 13.60 6.15 -9.68
CA THR A 22 13.99 6.64 -11.01
C THR A 22 13.85 5.54 -12.07
N ASP A 23 14.34 4.35 -11.77
CA ASP A 23 14.28 3.19 -12.67
C ASP A 23 12.85 2.74 -12.94
N LEU A 24 12.03 2.67 -11.88
CA LEU A 24 10.60 2.34 -12.00
C LEU A 24 9.87 3.39 -12.83
N ASN A 25 10.12 4.68 -12.61
CA ASN A 25 9.51 5.73 -13.40
C ASN A 25 9.87 5.63 -14.89
N SER A 26 11.16 5.40 -15.21
CA SER A 26 11.59 5.21 -16.61
C SER A 26 10.87 4.01 -17.25
N TYR A 27 10.83 2.87 -16.55
CA TYR A 27 10.12 1.68 -17.04
C TYR A 27 8.63 1.94 -17.27
N LEU A 28 7.97 2.61 -16.32
CA LEU A 28 6.53 2.87 -16.38
C LEU A 28 6.17 3.91 -17.45
N ASP A 29 7.05 4.86 -17.72
CA ASP A 29 6.86 5.81 -18.84
C ASP A 29 6.91 5.05 -20.19
N GLU A 30 7.86 4.13 -20.36
CA GLU A 30 7.97 3.26 -21.53
C GLU A 30 6.77 2.31 -21.66
N LEU A 31 6.35 1.68 -20.54
CA LEU A 31 5.22 0.75 -20.50
C LEU A 31 3.91 1.45 -20.93
N ARG A 32 3.68 2.68 -20.49
CA ARG A 32 2.47 3.44 -20.84
C ARG A 32 2.36 3.71 -22.33
N GLU A 33 3.48 3.91 -23.01
CA GLU A 33 3.53 4.15 -24.47
C GLU A 33 3.50 2.85 -25.28
N SER A 34 3.73 1.70 -24.63
CA SER A 34 3.74 0.41 -25.32
C SER A 34 2.36 0.04 -25.86
N LYS A 35 2.35 -0.55 -27.07
CA LYS A 35 1.13 -1.13 -27.66
C LYS A 35 0.72 -2.45 -27.03
N ASP A 36 1.68 -3.14 -26.40
CA ASP A 36 1.50 -4.46 -25.80
C ASP A 36 1.24 -4.38 -24.29
N LYS A 37 0.96 -3.16 -23.76
CA LYS A 37 0.64 -2.98 -22.34
C LYS A 37 -0.66 -3.70 -21.97
N GLU A 38 -0.62 -4.42 -20.89
CA GLU A 38 -1.78 -5.10 -20.33
C GLU A 38 -2.47 -4.19 -19.30
N SER A 39 -3.70 -3.80 -19.59
CA SER A 39 -4.51 -2.98 -18.70
C SER A 39 -5.28 -3.85 -17.71
N LEU A 40 -5.10 -3.53 -16.43
CA LEU A 40 -5.85 -4.11 -15.32
C LEU A 40 -6.95 -3.15 -14.80
N SER A 41 -7.21 -2.03 -15.49
CA SER A 41 -8.18 -1.04 -15.02
C SER A 41 -9.60 -1.59 -14.86
N GLY A 42 -9.94 -2.64 -15.61
CA GLY A 42 -11.25 -3.32 -15.51
C GLY A 42 -11.44 -4.18 -14.26
N THR A 43 -10.37 -4.44 -13.50
CA THR A 43 -10.42 -5.26 -12.27
C THR A 43 -10.48 -4.40 -11.00
N LEU A 44 -10.35 -3.07 -11.13
CA LEU A 44 -10.45 -2.16 -10.01
C LEU A 44 -11.87 -2.09 -9.46
N VAL A 45 -11.99 -2.07 -8.14
CA VAL A 45 -13.26 -1.81 -7.47
C VAL A 45 -13.70 -0.36 -7.68
N GLY A 46 -12.74 0.56 -7.80
CA GLY A 46 -12.96 1.97 -8.03
C GLY A 46 -13.01 2.36 -9.50
N GLN A 47 -13.21 3.64 -9.72
CA GLN A 47 -13.22 4.22 -11.05
C GLN A 47 -11.90 4.98 -11.29
N ILE A 48 -11.20 4.57 -12.35
CA ILE A 48 -10.14 5.35 -12.96
C ILE A 48 -10.72 5.89 -14.27
N ALA A 49 -11.07 7.18 -14.26
CA ALA A 49 -11.68 7.83 -15.42
C ALA A 49 -10.64 8.45 -16.37
N HIS A 50 -9.51 8.85 -15.83
CA HIS A 50 -8.46 9.59 -16.54
C HIS A 50 -7.11 8.88 -16.51
N GLY A 51 -6.93 7.94 -15.60
CA GLY A 51 -5.73 7.15 -15.44
C GLY A 51 -5.83 5.74 -15.99
N GLU A 52 -4.90 4.90 -15.58
CA GLU A 52 -4.85 3.50 -15.97
C GLU A 52 -4.16 2.66 -14.89
N GLN A 53 -4.51 1.38 -14.82
CA GLN A 53 -3.77 0.38 -14.06
C GLN A 53 -3.13 -0.59 -15.04
N LEU A 54 -1.82 -0.81 -14.90
CA LEU A 54 -1.05 -1.63 -15.84
C LEU A 54 -0.35 -2.78 -15.11
N ASN A 55 -0.42 -3.96 -15.71
CA ASN A 55 0.40 -5.08 -15.31
C ASN A 55 1.88 -4.77 -15.58
N MET A 56 2.76 -5.13 -14.66
CA MET A 56 4.19 -4.94 -14.81
C MET A 56 4.84 -6.28 -15.14
N ASP A 57 5.67 -6.31 -16.19
CA ASP A 57 6.35 -7.53 -16.62
C ASP A 57 7.34 -8.01 -15.55
N PRO A 58 7.11 -9.18 -14.91
CA PRO A 58 7.97 -9.70 -13.87
C PRO A 58 9.38 -10.07 -14.37
N GLU A 59 9.56 -10.28 -15.69
CA GLU A 59 10.84 -10.62 -16.28
C GLU A 59 11.71 -9.40 -16.59
N HIS A 60 11.11 -8.21 -16.60
CA HIS A 60 11.86 -6.98 -16.79
C HIS A 60 12.82 -6.70 -15.63
N GLU A 61 14.07 -6.34 -15.91
CA GLU A 61 15.13 -6.21 -14.90
C GLU A 61 14.77 -5.27 -13.75
N LYS A 62 14.19 -4.10 -14.06
CA LYS A 62 13.80 -3.09 -13.04
C LYS A 62 12.67 -3.61 -12.15
N VAL A 63 11.73 -4.37 -12.71
CA VAL A 63 10.65 -5.02 -11.96
C VAL A 63 11.21 -6.14 -11.07
N ARG A 64 12.15 -6.94 -11.57
CA ARG A 64 12.82 -7.97 -10.76
C ARG A 64 13.59 -7.38 -9.58
N GLN A 65 14.26 -6.24 -9.76
CA GLN A 65 14.95 -5.56 -8.66
C GLN A 65 13.96 -5.07 -7.60
N TYR A 66 12.85 -4.46 -8.01
CA TYR A 66 11.77 -4.08 -7.11
C TYR A 66 11.18 -5.31 -6.39
N SER A 67 10.90 -6.38 -7.11
CA SER A 67 10.36 -7.63 -6.55
C SER A 67 11.27 -8.24 -5.48
N LYS A 68 12.60 -8.27 -5.71
CA LYS A 68 13.57 -8.72 -4.71
C LYS A 68 13.55 -7.83 -3.46
N PHE A 69 13.46 -6.53 -3.64
CA PHE A 69 13.41 -5.57 -2.54
C PHE A 69 12.18 -5.80 -1.66
N VAL A 70 10.97 -5.83 -2.25
CA VAL A 70 9.73 -5.99 -1.47
C VAL A 70 9.60 -7.40 -0.88
N THR A 71 10.08 -8.44 -1.56
CA THR A 71 10.10 -9.81 -1.02
C THR A 71 10.98 -9.90 0.23
N SER A 72 12.15 -9.27 0.23
CA SER A 72 13.02 -9.20 1.41
C SER A 72 12.34 -8.50 2.59
N LEU A 73 11.61 -7.43 2.33
CA LEU A 73 10.83 -6.72 3.34
C LEU A 73 9.62 -7.53 3.82
N GLY A 74 8.97 -8.26 2.93
CA GLY A 74 7.89 -9.19 3.28
C GLY A 74 8.36 -10.27 4.26
N ALA A 75 9.55 -10.82 4.05
CA ALA A 75 10.16 -11.75 4.99
C ALA A 75 10.44 -11.10 6.37
N GLN A 76 10.92 -9.86 6.39
CA GLN A 76 11.10 -9.11 7.63
C GLN A 76 9.76 -8.86 8.34
N TYR A 77 8.70 -8.51 7.59
CA TYR A 77 7.37 -8.35 8.13
C TYR A 77 6.88 -9.61 8.85
N ILE A 78 6.98 -10.77 8.18
CA ILE A 78 6.56 -12.06 8.75
C ILE A 78 7.34 -12.39 10.02
N ASN A 79 8.66 -12.18 10.01
CA ASN A 79 9.49 -12.40 11.19
C ASN A 79 9.09 -11.50 12.36
N HIS A 80 8.85 -10.22 12.09
CA HIS A 80 8.38 -9.27 13.10
C HIS A 80 7.02 -9.68 13.67
N PHE A 81 6.08 -10.07 12.81
CA PHE A 81 4.75 -10.55 13.22
C PHE A 81 4.87 -11.76 14.15
N MET A 82 5.65 -12.78 13.77
CA MET A 82 5.85 -13.98 14.58
C MET A 82 6.46 -13.67 15.94
N GLN A 83 7.45 -12.79 16.00
CA GLN A 83 8.10 -12.41 17.26
C GLN A 83 7.16 -11.67 18.22
N ASN A 84 6.26 -10.84 17.69
CA ASN A 84 5.42 -9.97 18.51
C ASN A 84 4.05 -10.56 18.86
N THR A 85 3.62 -11.59 18.16
CA THR A 85 2.32 -12.25 18.42
C THR A 85 2.45 -13.57 19.18
N GLY A 86 3.67 -14.04 19.43
CA GLY A 86 3.90 -15.37 20.00
C GLY A 86 3.40 -16.49 19.09
N SER A 87 3.32 -16.22 17.78
CA SER A 87 2.80 -17.16 16.79
C SER A 87 3.62 -18.45 16.80
N MET A 88 2.93 -19.59 16.81
CA MET A 88 3.52 -20.92 16.66
C MET A 88 3.74 -21.31 15.18
N LEU A 89 3.69 -20.33 14.28
CA LEU A 89 3.97 -20.57 12.86
C LEU A 89 5.40 -21.10 12.69
N SER A 90 5.57 -22.03 11.78
CA SER A 90 6.90 -22.55 11.41
C SER A 90 7.84 -21.41 11.03
N LYS A 91 9.09 -21.51 11.49
CA LYS A 91 10.12 -20.49 11.21
C LYS A 91 10.56 -20.47 9.74
N ASN A 92 10.37 -21.58 9.04
CA ASN A 92 10.78 -21.72 7.64
C ASN A 92 9.64 -21.29 6.71
N ARG A 93 9.65 -20.03 6.33
CA ARG A 93 8.66 -19.46 5.42
C ARG A 93 9.34 -18.77 4.25
N GLN A 94 8.79 -19.00 3.08
CA GLN A 94 9.19 -18.32 1.86
C GLN A 94 8.11 -17.32 1.47
N VAL A 95 8.55 -16.12 1.12
CA VAL A 95 7.70 -15.06 0.57
C VAL A 95 8.08 -14.87 -0.89
N ALA A 96 7.10 -14.81 -1.78
CA ALA A 96 7.34 -14.49 -3.18
C ALA A 96 6.21 -13.63 -3.73
N ILE A 97 6.54 -12.82 -4.73
CA ILE A 97 5.57 -12.01 -5.48
C ILE A 97 4.60 -12.94 -6.21
N ASP A 98 3.33 -12.57 -6.18
CA ASP A 98 2.29 -13.15 -7.02
C ASP A 98 2.06 -12.30 -8.27
N GLU A 99 1.88 -11.01 -8.07
CA GLU A 99 1.64 -10.03 -9.14
C GLU A 99 2.19 -8.65 -8.74
N THR A 100 2.52 -7.84 -9.74
CA THR A 100 2.97 -6.46 -9.57
C THR A 100 2.30 -5.58 -10.62
N TRP A 101 1.78 -4.44 -10.21
CA TRP A 101 1.12 -3.50 -11.09
C TRP A 101 1.42 -2.05 -10.72
N SER A 102 1.17 -1.17 -11.68
CA SER A 102 1.20 0.28 -11.44
C SER A 102 -0.19 0.88 -11.54
N VAL A 103 -0.43 1.95 -10.79
CA VAL A 103 -1.66 2.74 -10.86
C VAL A 103 -1.27 4.18 -11.17
N HIS A 104 -1.77 4.68 -12.29
CA HIS A 104 -1.58 6.04 -12.77
C HIS A 104 -2.89 6.80 -12.56
N SER A 105 -2.97 7.62 -11.53
CA SER A 105 -4.20 8.32 -11.13
C SER A 105 -4.07 9.80 -11.36
N TYR A 106 -5.18 10.41 -11.80
CA TYR A 106 -5.34 11.85 -12.00
C TYR A 106 -6.47 12.40 -11.16
N ALA A 107 -6.74 13.69 -11.24
CA ALA A 107 -7.79 14.35 -10.48
C ALA A 107 -9.14 13.64 -10.63
N GLY A 108 -9.76 13.31 -9.50
CA GLY A 108 -11.03 12.60 -9.44
C GLY A 108 -10.93 11.08 -9.44
N ASP A 109 -9.82 10.48 -9.85
CA ASP A 109 -9.60 9.05 -9.76
C ASP A 109 -9.49 8.60 -8.29
N TYR A 110 -10.17 7.51 -7.95
CA TYR A 110 -10.18 6.97 -6.59
C TYR A 110 -10.31 5.45 -6.60
N ASN A 111 -9.92 4.82 -5.51
CA ASN A 111 -10.22 3.42 -5.26
C ASN A 111 -10.96 3.31 -3.91
N PRO A 112 -12.22 2.81 -3.91
CA PRO A 112 -13.01 2.69 -2.70
C PRO A 112 -12.40 1.64 -1.76
N ILE A 113 -13.03 1.45 -0.60
CA ILE A 113 -12.59 0.45 0.35
C ILE A 113 -12.61 -0.94 -0.26
N HIS A 114 -11.47 -1.61 -0.19
CA HIS A 114 -11.26 -2.96 -0.73
C HIS A 114 -10.11 -3.64 0.04
N ASP A 115 -9.93 -4.92 -0.20
CA ASP A 115 -8.79 -5.73 0.22
C ASP A 115 -8.28 -6.57 -0.96
N HIS A 116 -7.25 -7.36 -0.74
CA HIS A 116 -6.66 -8.19 -1.78
C HIS A 116 -6.74 -9.67 -1.43
N GLY A 117 -7.17 -10.47 -2.42
CA GLY A 117 -7.02 -11.91 -2.37
C GLY A 117 -5.58 -12.33 -2.68
N THR A 118 -5.09 -13.36 -2.00
CA THR A 118 -3.82 -14.01 -2.30
C THR A 118 -4.01 -15.51 -2.42
N LYS A 119 -3.09 -16.20 -3.12
CA LYS A 119 -3.17 -17.67 -3.30
C LYS A 119 -2.93 -18.44 -2.02
N THR A 120 -2.27 -17.81 -1.06
CA THR A 120 -2.03 -18.40 0.26
C THR A 120 -2.84 -17.68 1.34
N ILE A 121 -3.19 -18.37 2.43
CA ILE A 121 -3.87 -17.78 3.57
C ILE A 121 -3.05 -16.64 4.17
N MET A 122 -1.72 -16.76 4.17
CA MET A 122 -0.82 -15.70 4.57
C MET A 122 -0.41 -14.90 3.35
N GLY A 123 -1.10 -13.79 3.12
CA GLY A 123 -0.80 -12.87 2.04
C GLY A 123 -0.38 -11.50 2.54
N LEU A 124 0.50 -10.86 1.80
CA LEU A 124 0.89 -9.48 2.01
C LEU A 124 0.63 -8.68 0.75
N SER A 125 0.27 -7.41 0.94
CA SER A 125 0.16 -6.43 -0.14
C SER A 125 1.13 -5.28 0.09
N THR A 126 1.55 -4.64 -1.00
CA THR A 126 2.43 -3.47 -0.95
C THR A 126 1.80 -2.32 -1.71
N THR A 127 2.15 -1.12 -1.30
CA THR A 127 1.88 0.10 -2.06
C THR A 127 3.00 1.11 -1.84
N GLY A 128 3.49 1.73 -2.92
CA GLY A 128 4.54 2.74 -2.85
C GLY A 128 4.39 3.77 -3.96
N TRP A 129 4.79 5.00 -3.68
CA TRP A 129 4.62 6.11 -4.64
C TRP A 129 5.91 6.43 -5.35
N THR A 130 5.85 6.51 -6.68
CA THR A 130 6.97 6.94 -7.53
C THR A 130 6.79 8.35 -8.10
N LYS A 131 5.53 8.85 -8.17
CA LYS A 131 5.21 10.25 -8.45
C LYS A 131 4.06 10.71 -7.55
N VAL A 132 4.15 11.94 -7.04
CA VAL A 132 3.10 12.56 -6.23
C VAL A 132 2.93 14.01 -6.68
N PRO A 133 1.70 14.45 -7.00
CA PRO A 133 1.43 15.84 -7.37
C PRO A 133 1.79 16.82 -6.24
N GLN A 134 2.30 17.99 -6.61
CA GLN A 134 2.79 18.98 -5.65
C GLN A 134 1.70 19.42 -4.65
N GLN A 135 0.45 19.59 -5.11
CA GLN A 135 -0.66 19.98 -4.23
C GLN A 135 -0.96 18.94 -3.13
N ILE A 136 -0.62 17.66 -3.33
CA ILE A 136 -0.72 16.64 -2.28
C ILE A 136 0.47 16.79 -1.31
N LEU A 137 1.67 17.06 -1.83
CA LEU A 137 2.86 17.29 -1.01
C LEU A 137 2.73 18.54 -0.12
N ASP A 138 2.05 19.57 -0.62
CA ASP A 138 1.84 20.83 0.10
C ASP A 138 0.76 20.75 1.18
N GLN A 139 -0.05 19.68 1.20
CA GLN A 139 -1.05 19.51 2.24
C GLN A 139 -0.38 19.40 3.61
N PRO A 140 -0.95 20.05 4.64
CA PRO A 140 -0.47 19.88 5.99
C PRO A 140 -0.58 18.38 6.36
N THR A 141 0.46 17.85 6.98
CA THR A 141 0.36 16.55 7.64
C THR A 141 -0.83 16.63 8.58
N THR A 142 -1.79 15.73 8.41
CA THR A 142 -2.98 15.72 9.27
C THR A 142 -2.48 15.64 10.70
N GLY A 143 -2.67 16.74 11.44
CA GLY A 143 -2.30 16.76 12.85
C GLY A 143 -2.98 15.61 13.57
N ASP A 144 -2.38 15.15 14.65
CA ASP A 144 -2.73 13.93 15.38
C ASP A 144 -4.15 13.88 15.96
N SER A 145 -4.98 14.91 15.72
CA SER A 145 -6.34 14.94 16.22
C SER A 145 -7.35 14.58 15.13
N LEU A 146 -8.14 13.57 15.39
CA LEU A 146 -9.37 13.24 14.64
C LEU A 146 -10.24 14.48 14.37
N TYR A 147 -10.22 15.45 15.26
CA TYR A 147 -10.97 16.70 15.14
C TYR A 147 -10.56 17.55 13.94
N SER A 148 -9.28 17.59 13.61
CA SER A 148 -8.80 18.34 12.45
C SER A 148 -9.26 17.74 11.12
N LYS A 149 -9.39 16.42 11.05
CA LYS A 149 -9.85 15.70 9.86
C LYS A 149 -11.32 15.98 9.53
N TYR A 150 -12.16 16.09 10.54
CA TYR A 150 -13.61 16.30 10.36
C TYR A 150 -14.00 17.77 10.16
N ASN A 151 -13.10 18.70 10.50
CA ASN A 151 -13.38 20.13 10.38
C ASN A 151 -12.69 20.81 9.19
N SER A 152 -11.97 20.05 8.35
CA SER A 152 -11.22 20.58 7.21
C SER A 152 -11.58 19.82 5.93
N SER A 153 -12.16 20.52 4.97
CA SER A 153 -12.50 19.92 3.67
C SER A 153 -11.25 19.62 2.85
N GLY A 154 -11.17 18.39 2.31
CA GLY A 154 -10.09 17.98 1.41
C GLY A 154 -8.74 17.70 2.08
N VAL A 155 -8.68 17.65 3.39
CA VAL A 155 -7.44 17.48 4.17
C VAL A 155 -6.74 16.13 3.92
N CYS A 156 -7.46 15.15 3.39
CA CYS A 156 -6.91 13.83 3.02
C CYS A 156 -6.97 13.57 1.50
N ASP A 157 -7.13 14.62 0.69
CA ASP A 157 -7.17 14.44 -0.77
C ASP A 157 -5.91 13.72 -1.27
N GLY A 158 -6.12 12.62 -1.99
CA GLY A 158 -5.04 11.77 -2.53
C GLY A 158 -4.40 10.80 -1.55
N TYR A 159 -4.79 10.80 -0.28
CA TYR A 159 -4.22 9.91 0.74
C TYR A 159 -4.66 8.45 0.57
N LEU A 160 -3.82 7.55 1.05
CA LEU A 160 -4.17 6.19 1.33
C LEU A 160 -4.76 6.12 2.75
N CYS A 161 -5.85 5.40 2.93
CA CYS A 161 -6.45 5.16 4.22
C CYS A 161 -6.53 3.66 4.48
N PHE A 162 -5.85 3.18 5.51
CA PHE A 162 -6.06 1.84 6.06
C PHE A 162 -7.24 1.85 7.01
N ASN A 163 -8.13 0.86 6.89
CA ASN A 163 -9.32 0.75 7.72
C ASN A 163 -9.36 -0.65 8.37
N TYR A 164 -9.24 -0.68 9.68
CA TYR A 164 -9.23 -1.93 10.45
C TYR A 164 -10.35 -1.99 11.50
N GLY A 165 -11.38 -1.15 11.31
CA GLY A 165 -12.58 -1.15 12.13
C GLY A 165 -13.45 0.08 11.86
N ARG A 166 -14.34 0.35 12.80
CA ARG A 166 -15.24 1.50 12.71
C ARG A 166 -14.56 2.76 13.22
N ASN A 167 -14.51 3.80 12.41
CA ASN A 167 -14.00 5.11 12.80
C ASN A 167 -15.15 6.12 12.89
N GLU A 168 -15.33 6.73 14.07
CA GLU A 168 -16.34 7.75 14.35
C GLU A 168 -15.71 8.88 15.16
N ILE A 169 -16.17 10.10 14.94
CA ILE A 169 -15.73 11.29 15.69
C ILE A 169 -15.88 11.11 17.21
N MET A 170 -16.89 10.37 17.63
CA MET A 170 -17.18 10.08 19.05
C MET A 170 -16.36 8.91 19.61
N ASN A 171 -15.43 8.32 18.86
CA ASN A 171 -14.67 7.16 19.31
C ASN A 171 -13.82 7.49 20.56
N VAL A 172 -13.19 8.65 20.59
CA VAL A 172 -12.37 9.07 21.75
C VAL A 172 -13.21 9.22 23.01
N GLU A 173 -14.40 9.80 22.91
CA GLU A 173 -15.33 9.94 24.03
C GLU A 173 -15.88 8.60 24.52
N ARG A 174 -15.94 7.60 23.62
CA ARG A 174 -16.31 6.22 23.94
C ARG A 174 -15.14 5.34 24.36
N LEU A 175 -13.96 5.93 24.57
CA LEU A 175 -12.71 5.22 24.86
C LEU A 175 -12.32 4.18 23.79
N ARG A 176 -12.69 4.42 22.54
CA ARG A 176 -12.28 3.61 21.40
C ARG A 176 -11.09 4.26 20.71
N PRO A 177 -10.00 3.53 20.48
CA PRO A 177 -8.93 4.05 19.64
C PRO A 177 -9.41 4.23 18.20
N PRO A 178 -8.82 5.15 17.44
CA PRO A 178 -9.03 5.24 15.99
C PRO A 178 -8.78 3.90 15.32
N GLN A 179 -9.60 3.55 14.35
CA GLN A 179 -9.51 2.30 13.59
C GLN A 179 -9.34 2.55 12.10
N SER A 180 -8.88 3.73 11.75
CA SER A 180 -8.32 4.08 10.44
C SER A 180 -7.00 4.81 10.62
N PHE A 181 -6.16 4.70 9.61
CA PHE A 181 -4.88 5.36 9.54
C PHE A 181 -4.67 5.91 8.14
N GLU A 182 -4.62 7.24 8.04
CA GLU A 182 -4.41 7.92 6.78
C GLU A 182 -2.93 8.22 6.57
N VAL A 183 -2.47 7.87 5.39
CA VAL A 183 -1.10 8.02 4.97
C VAL A 183 -1.00 9.07 3.87
N LYS A 184 -0.24 10.13 4.14
CA LYS A 184 0.11 11.12 3.13
C LYS A 184 1.08 10.49 2.13
N PRO A 185 0.77 10.54 0.82
CA PRO A 185 1.71 10.09 -0.21
C PRO A 185 2.98 10.93 -0.21
N GLU A 186 4.12 10.25 -0.27
CA GLU A 186 5.43 10.86 -0.45
C GLU A 186 6.24 10.00 -1.44
N VAL A 187 7.00 10.64 -2.32
CA VAL A 187 7.80 9.92 -3.31
C VAL A 187 8.82 9.01 -2.62
N GLY A 188 8.83 7.75 -3.01
CA GLY A 188 9.71 6.71 -2.47
C GLY A 188 9.15 6.00 -1.23
N LYS A 189 8.16 6.54 -0.52
CA LYS A 189 7.54 5.78 0.58
C LYS A 189 6.86 4.52 0.06
N LEU A 190 7.04 3.43 0.82
CA LEU A 190 6.45 2.12 0.53
C LEU A 190 5.93 1.50 1.83
N TYR A 191 4.74 0.93 1.74
CA TYR A 191 4.08 0.21 2.82
C TYR A 191 3.89 -1.26 2.48
N ILE A 192 4.04 -2.12 3.49
CA ILE A 192 3.71 -3.56 3.41
C ILE A 192 2.72 -3.87 4.53
N PHE A 193 1.65 -4.54 4.18
CA PHE A 193 0.54 -4.83 5.08
C PHE A 193 -0.13 -6.16 4.73
N PRO A 194 -0.91 -6.77 5.65
CA PRO A 194 -1.64 -7.99 5.36
C PRO A 194 -2.64 -7.77 4.22
N SER A 195 -2.74 -8.70 3.30
CA SER A 195 -3.63 -8.58 2.13
C SER A 195 -5.11 -8.38 2.51
N TRP A 196 -5.54 -8.91 3.65
CA TRP A 196 -6.90 -8.74 4.17
C TRP A 196 -7.18 -7.35 4.76
N LEU A 197 -6.14 -6.50 4.96
CA LEU A 197 -6.34 -5.17 5.53
C LEU A 197 -7.05 -4.27 4.55
N SER A 198 -8.29 -3.94 4.86
CA SER A 198 -9.11 -3.04 4.04
C SER A 198 -8.45 -1.67 3.94
N HIS A 199 -8.42 -1.14 2.73
CA HIS A 199 -7.86 0.19 2.46
C HIS A 199 -8.58 0.86 1.31
N MET A 200 -8.41 2.17 1.22
CA MET A 200 -8.99 3.00 0.17
C MET A 200 -8.03 4.10 -0.22
N VAL A 201 -8.23 4.66 -1.39
CA VAL A 201 -7.45 5.80 -1.87
C VAL A 201 -8.39 6.96 -2.18
N TYR A 202 -8.22 8.06 -1.47
CA TYR A 202 -9.02 9.26 -1.69
C TYR A 202 -8.71 9.88 -3.06
N PRO A 203 -9.72 10.42 -3.74
CA PRO A 203 -9.50 11.25 -4.92
C PRO A 203 -8.73 12.52 -4.52
N PHE A 204 -8.13 13.17 -5.49
CA PHE A 204 -7.51 14.48 -5.30
C PHE A 204 -7.96 15.44 -6.40
N LYS A 205 -7.69 16.73 -6.22
CA LYS A 205 -7.99 17.80 -7.17
C LYS A 205 -6.69 18.42 -7.67
N GLY A 206 -6.77 19.08 -8.82
CA GLY A 206 -5.63 19.78 -9.41
C GLY A 206 -4.93 18.94 -10.47
N GLU A 207 -3.76 19.38 -10.90
CA GLU A 207 -3.02 18.78 -12.00
C GLU A 207 -1.94 17.80 -11.52
N GLY A 208 -1.47 16.96 -12.43
CA GLY A 208 -0.37 16.03 -12.19
C GLY A 208 -0.83 14.59 -11.97
N GLU A 209 0.13 13.71 -12.03
CA GLU A 209 -0.02 12.27 -11.88
C GLU A 209 0.38 11.82 -10.48
N ARG A 210 -0.51 11.07 -9.79
CA ARG A 210 -0.13 10.25 -8.66
C ARG A 210 0.13 8.84 -9.19
N ARG A 211 1.40 8.40 -9.14
CA ARG A 211 1.82 7.10 -9.61
C ARG A 211 2.19 6.20 -8.44
N THR A 212 1.55 5.05 -8.39
CA THR A 212 1.74 4.04 -7.36
C THR A 212 2.24 2.75 -8.00
N VAL A 213 3.16 2.05 -7.35
CA VAL A 213 3.52 0.67 -7.65
C VAL A 213 3.04 -0.21 -6.50
N ALA A 214 2.35 -1.28 -6.83
CA ALA A 214 1.76 -2.20 -5.88
C ALA A 214 2.09 -3.64 -6.23
N SER A 215 2.09 -4.52 -5.23
CA SER A 215 2.29 -5.96 -5.42
C SER A 215 1.50 -6.75 -4.40
N ASN A 216 1.10 -7.95 -4.78
CA ASN A 216 0.66 -8.99 -3.85
C ASN A 216 1.76 -10.04 -3.68
N MET A 217 1.91 -10.52 -2.46
CA MET A 217 2.88 -11.55 -2.10
C MET A 217 2.18 -12.71 -1.41
N ASN A 218 2.58 -13.91 -1.77
CA ASN A 218 2.22 -15.14 -1.08
C ASN A 218 3.29 -15.53 -0.08
N CYS A 219 2.88 -16.15 1.02
CA CYS A 219 3.77 -16.70 2.01
C CYS A 219 3.44 -18.19 2.23
N TRP A 220 4.40 -19.05 2.05
CA TRP A 220 4.22 -20.49 2.28
C TRP A 220 5.24 -21.07 3.25
N GLU A 221 4.85 -22.15 3.83
CA GLU A 221 5.74 -22.97 4.65
C GLU A 221 6.70 -23.73 3.74
N VAL A 222 7.98 -23.72 4.10
CA VAL A 222 9.01 -24.52 3.41
C VAL A 222 9.25 -25.74 4.27
N GLU A 223 9.05 -26.93 3.71
CA GLU A 223 9.45 -28.18 4.36
C GLU A 223 10.98 -28.19 4.50
N GLU A 224 11.47 -28.52 5.68
CA GLU A 224 12.90 -28.80 5.85
C GLU A 224 13.26 -29.99 4.98
N ALA A 225 14.25 -29.82 4.10
CA ALA A 225 14.80 -30.94 3.37
C ALA A 225 15.34 -31.96 4.38
N ALA A 226 14.75 -33.16 4.37
CA ALA A 226 15.10 -34.27 5.24
C ALA A 226 16.56 -34.75 5.03
#